data_b45a66e3e49c4e678cd6fbc9c6cf922e
#
_entry.id   b45a66e3e49c4e678cd6fbc9c6cf922e
#
_cell.length_a   1.000
_cell.length_b   1.000
_cell.length_c   1.000
_cell.angle_alpha   90.00
_cell.angle_beta   90.00
_cell.angle_gamma   90.00
#
_symmetry.space_group_name_H-M   'P 1'
#
loop_
_entity.id
_entity.type
_entity.pdbx_description
1 polymer ?
#
loop_
_entity_poly.entity_id
_entity_poly.type
_entity_poly.pdbx_seq_one_letter_code
_entity_poly.pdbx_strand_id
1 'polypeptide(L)'
;LSIEQGEIVAIVGVSGAGKSTLLHILGILDTPTAGSVIYKGINLTQLSAKKQADIRNLNFGFVFPFYNLLPDFTALENVLFPGLIGSRFSGRKAATKSYTERAISLLGRVGLGDRVTHKPSQLSGGERQRVAIIRALINNPEVLLCDEPTGNLDTKTGHEILELIWNLNTTLNQTVVIVTHDEEIAKHAGRVIRIVDGCILE
;
A
#
# COMPACT_ATOMS: atom_id res chain seq x y z
N LEU A 1 12.88 14.64 5.38
CA LEU A 1 11.74 14.45 4.51
C LEU A 1 10.45 14.60 5.31
N SER A 2 9.51 15.44 4.88
CA SER A 2 8.12 15.51 5.37
C SER A 2 7.16 15.13 4.25
N ILE A 3 6.02 14.54 4.58
CA ILE A 3 4.94 14.20 3.65
C ILE A 3 3.65 14.69 4.31
N GLU A 4 2.90 15.50 3.57
CA GLU A 4 1.67 16.09 4.08
C GLU A 4 0.46 15.15 3.86
N GLN A 5 -0.58 15.33 4.66
CA GLN A 5 -1.80 14.54 4.52
C GLN A 5 -2.48 14.83 3.16
N GLY A 6 -2.88 13.78 2.46
CA GLY A 6 -3.51 13.89 1.14
C GLY A 6 -2.52 14.15 0.00
N GLU A 7 -1.21 14.23 0.28
CA GLU A 7 -0.19 14.44 -0.75
C GLU A 7 0.05 13.15 -1.54
N ILE A 8 0.33 13.30 -2.85
CA ILE A 8 0.88 12.23 -3.69
C ILE A 8 2.36 12.54 -3.90
N VAL A 9 3.23 11.68 -3.40
CA VAL A 9 4.69 11.79 -3.53
C VAL A 9 5.22 10.64 -4.37
N ALA A 10 5.96 10.95 -5.43
CA ALA A 10 6.73 9.98 -6.18
C ALA A 10 8.19 9.99 -5.72
N ILE A 11 8.73 8.82 -5.41
CA ILE A 11 10.15 8.62 -5.11
C ILE A 11 10.78 7.95 -6.32
N VAL A 12 11.68 8.66 -6.99
CA VAL A 12 12.32 8.21 -8.23
C VAL A 12 13.83 8.05 -8.06
N GLY A 13 14.42 7.22 -8.89
CA GLY A 13 15.87 6.98 -8.92
C GLY A 13 16.19 5.67 -9.62
N VAL A 14 17.47 5.44 -9.92
CA VAL A 14 17.92 4.20 -10.55
C VAL A 14 17.70 2.97 -9.66
N SER A 15 17.74 1.78 -10.25
CA SER A 15 17.70 0.55 -9.47
C SER A 15 18.85 0.51 -8.46
N GLY A 16 18.58 0.07 -7.24
CA GLY A 16 19.58 0.04 -6.16
C GLY A 16 19.82 1.38 -5.43
N ALA A 17 19.20 2.49 -5.84
CA ALA A 17 19.38 3.79 -5.19
C ALA A 17 18.84 3.90 -3.75
N GLY A 18 18.13 2.89 -3.24
CA GLY A 18 17.59 2.89 -1.87
C GLY A 18 16.10 3.26 -1.75
N LYS A 19 15.37 3.39 -2.86
CA LYS A 19 13.95 3.79 -2.89
C LYS A 19 13.05 2.89 -2.05
N SER A 20 13.08 1.57 -2.30
CA SER A 20 12.29 0.58 -1.56
C SER A 20 12.70 0.51 -0.08
N THR A 21 13.98 0.68 0.23
CA THR A 21 14.47 0.77 1.61
C THR A 21 13.85 1.96 2.34
N LEU A 22 13.84 3.14 1.70
CA LEU A 22 13.18 4.32 2.28
C LEU A 22 11.68 4.07 2.48
N LEU A 23 11.00 3.48 1.50
CA LEU A 23 9.57 3.14 1.61
C LEU A 23 9.31 2.18 2.78
N HIS A 24 10.15 1.15 2.95
CA HIS A 24 10.04 0.18 4.05
C HIS A 24 10.28 0.85 5.41
N ILE A 25 11.22 1.77 5.51
CA ILE A 25 11.47 2.55 6.73
C ILE A 25 10.26 3.45 7.04
N LEU A 26 9.73 4.17 6.05
CA LEU A 26 8.53 5.02 6.22
C LEU A 26 7.33 4.20 6.72
N GLY A 27 7.17 2.99 6.22
CA GLY A 27 6.11 2.07 6.63
C GLY A 27 6.42 1.22 7.87
N ILE A 28 7.54 1.45 8.54
CA ILE A 28 8.01 0.66 9.72
C ILE A 28 8.08 -0.85 9.43
N LEU A 29 8.34 -1.23 8.17
CA LEU A 29 8.68 -2.61 7.81
C LEU A 29 10.14 -2.90 8.15
N ASP A 30 10.98 -1.86 8.12
CA ASP A 30 12.38 -1.92 8.49
C ASP A 30 12.72 -0.81 9.49
N THR A 31 13.83 -0.98 10.20
CA THR A 31 14.30 -0.05 11.24
C THR A 31 15.46 0.76 10.70
N PRO A 32 15.43 2.11 10.74
CA PRO A 32 16.55 2.92 10.30
C PRO A 32 17.76 2.72 11.24
N THR A 33 18.97 2.71 10.68
CA THR A 33 20.22 2.66 11.44
C THR A 33 20.41 3.92 12.29
N ALA A 34 19.93 5.06 11.79
CA ALA A 34 19.94 6.34 12.49
C ALA A 34 18.74 7.18 12.05
N GLY A 35 18.37 8.17 12.86
CA GLY A 35 17.20 9.01 12.61
C GLY A 35 15.91 8.44 13.19
N SER A 36 14.77 8.99 12.75
CA SER A 36 13.47 8.61 13.27
C SER A 36 12.37 8.75 12.23
N VAL A 37 11.31 7.95 12.37
CA VAL A 37 10.06 8.09 11.62
C VAL A 37 9.02 8.66 12.55
N ILE A 38 8.47 9.82 12.19
CA ILE A 38 7.45 10.52 12.98
C ILE A 38 6.13 10.46 12.21
N TYR A 39 5.09 9.96 12.86
CA TYR A 39 3.73 9.90 12.31
C TYR A 39 2.77 10.58 13.30
N LYS A 40 2.10 11.66 12.86
CA LYS A 40 1.20 12.46 13.71
C LYS A 40 1.82 12.87 15.06
N GLY A 41 3.07 13.29 15.03
CA GLY A 41 3.82 13.70 16.23
C GLY A 41 4.35 12.55 17.09
N ILE A 42 4.07 11.30 16.73
CA ILE A 42 4.54 10.10 17.46
C ILE A 42 5.81 9.58 16.79
N ASN A 43 6.89 9.44 17.54
CA ASN A 43 8.10 8.78 17.06
C ASN A 43 7.91 7.27 17.03
N LEU A 44 7.69 6.73 15.81
CA LEU A 44 7.40 5.30 15.61
C LEU A 44 8.60 4.42 15.91
N THR A 45 9.83 4.91 15.69
CA THR A 45 11.05 4.12 15.92
C THR A 45 11.31 3.83 17.40
N GLN A 46 10.70 4.58 18.32
CA GLN A 46 10.81 4.39 19.76
C GLN A 46 9.71 3.49 20.36
N LEU A 47 8.76 3.08 19.55
CA LEU A 47 7.67 2.22 20.00
C LEU A 47 8.10 0.76 20.09
N SER A 48 7.43 0.00 20.96
CA SER A 48 7.59 -1.47 20.98
C SER A 48 7.13 -2.08 19.65
N ALA A 49 7.72 -3.22 19.27
CA ALA A 49 7.38 -3.93 18.02
C ALA A 49 5.87 -4.20 17.88
N LYS A 50 5.19 -4.49 19.01
CA LYS A 50 3.73 -4.66 19.02
C LYS A 50 3.01 -3.39 18.62
N LYS A 51 3.34 -2.24 19.22
CA LYS A 51 2.71 -0.95 18.89
C LYS A 51 3.01 -0.54 17.46
N GLN A 52 4.23 -0.77 16.96
CA GLN A 52 4.59 -0.55 15.57
C GLN A 52 3.71 -1.40 14.63
N ALA A 53 3.52 -2.70 14.94
CA ALA A 53 2.68 -3.59 14.16
C ALA A 53 1.20 -3.14 14.15
N ASP A 54 0.68 -2.68 15.30
CA ASP A 54 -0.68 -2.17 15.42
C ASP A 54 -0.88 -0.91 14.54
N ILE A 55 0.03 0.07 14.65
CA ILE A 55 -0.02 1.30 13.86
C ILE A 55 0.14 0.98 12.37
N ARG A 56 1.11 0.13 12.01
CA ARG A 56 1.31 -0.29 10.62
C ARG A 56 0.07 -0.91 10.02
N ASN A 57 -0.56 -1.86 10.72
CA ASN A 57 -1.75 -2.55 10.23
C ASN A 57 -2.96 -1.62 10.05
N LEU A 58 -3.11 -0.62 10.91
CA LEU A 58 -4.29 0.24 10.89
C LEU A 58 -4.13 1.48 10.01
N ASN A 59 -2.92 2.02 9.90
CA ASN A 59 -2.72 3.34 9.29
C ASN A 59 -1.91 3.30 7.98
N PHE A 60 -1.24 2.18 7.67
CA PHE A 60 -0.45 2.04 6.45
C PHE A 60 -0.97 0.90 5.59
N GLY A 61 -1.23 1.18 4.32
CA GLY A 61 -1.49 0.18 3.30
C GLY A 61 -0.23 -0.05 2.47
N PHE A 62 0.03 -1.30 2.08
CA PHE A 62 1.22 -1.65 1.28
C PHE A 62 0.81 -2.31 -0.02
N VAL A 63 1.36 -1.82 -1.13
CA VAL A 63 1.26 -2.40 -2.46
C VAL A 63 2.67 -2.73 -2.93
N PHE A 64 2.93 -4.00 -3.23
CA PHE A 64 4.25 -4.53 -3.62
C PHE A 64 4.29 -4.93 -5.09
N PRO A 65 5.50 -4.97 -5.72
CA PRO A 65 5.65 -5.33 -7.13
C PRO A 65 5.17 -6.75 -7.45
N PHE A 66 5.36 -7.69 -6.52
CA PHE A 66 5.01 -9.10 -6.68
C PHE A 66 3.71 -9.49 -5.97
N TYR A 67 2.83 -8.51 -5.74
CA TYR A 67 1.51 -8.68 -5.12
C TYR A 67 1.54 -9.22 -3.68
N ASN A 68 2.45 -10.12 -3.34
CA ASN A 68 2.60 -10.78 -2.04
C ASN A 68 1.26 -11.35 -1.52
N LEU A 69 0.48 -11.94 -2.42
CA LEU A 69 -0.74 -12.64 -2.06
C LEU A 69 -0.40 -14.03 -1.49
N LEU A 70 -1.17 -14.45 -0.50
CA LEU A 70 -1.08 -15.77 0.08
C LEU A 70 -1.67 -16.79 -0.91
N PRO A 71 -0.88 -17.73 -1.45
CA PRO A 71 -1.28 -18.55 -2.61
C PRO A 71 -2.41 -19.53 -2.30
N ASP A 72 -2.52 -19.97 -1.06
CA ASP A 72 -3.53 -20.96 -0.62
C ASP A 72 -4.88 -20.32 -0.32
N PHE A 73 -4.94 -19.00 -0.20
CA PHE A 73 -6.13 -18.24 0.15
C PHE A 73 -6.76 -17.59 -1.08
N THR A 74 -8.09 -17.48 -1.07
CA THR A 74 -8.87 -16.81 -2.11
C THR A 74 -8.59 -15.30 -2.13
N ALA A 75 -9.05 -14.60 -3.18
CA ALA A 75 -8.99 -13.15 -3.26
C ALA A 75 -9.65 -12.48 -2.05
N LEU A 76 -10.84 -12.96 -1.66
CA LEU A 76 -11.56 -12.46 -0.49
C LEU A 76 -10.76 -12.66 0.80
N GLU A 77 -10.23 -13.84 1.04
CA GLU A 77 -9.45 -14.16 2.23
C GLU A 77 -8.17 -13.34 2.30
N ASN A 78 -7.46 -13.15 1.18
CA ASN A 78 -6.29 -12.26 1.10
C ASN A 78 -6.64 -10.83 1.53
N VAL A 79 -7.76 -10.31 1.08
CA VAL A 79 -8.24 -8.96 1.45
C VAL A 79 -8.64 -8.88 2.91
N LEU A 80 -9.26 -9.91 3.45
CA LEU A 80 -9.74 -9.93 4.83
C LEU A 80 -8.62 -9.99 5.88
N PHE A 81 -7.48 -10.58 5.57
CA PHE A 81 -6.41 -10.86 6.52
C PHE A 81 -6.02 -9.65 7.40
N PRO A 82 -5.66 -8.47 6.83
CA PRO A 82 -5.27 -7.33 7.65
C PRO A 82 -6.40 -6.82 8.55
N GLY A 83 -7.65 -6.88 8.08
CA GLY A 83 -8.83 -6.49 8.86
C GLY A 83 -9.08 -7.42 10.05
N LEU A 84 -8.92 -8.73 9.86
CA LEU A 84 -9.06 -9.72 10.92
C LEU A 84 -7.97 -9.59 11.99
N ILE A 85 -6.73 -9.30 11.59
CA ILE A 85 -5.63 -8.99 12.50
C ILE A 85 -5.94 -7.71 13.28
N GLY A 86 -6.32 -6.62 12.59
CA GLY A 86 -6.64 -5.34 13.21
C GLY A 86 -7.81 -5.42 14.19
N SER A 87 -8.83 -6.27 13.93
CA SER A 87 -9.97 -6.47 14.81
C SER A 87 -9.59 -7.07 16.16
N ARG A 88 -8.56 -7.91 16.22
CA ARG A 88 -8.02 -8.49 17.47
C ARG A 88 -7.36 -7.42 18.34
N PHE A 89 -6.67 -6.45 17.73
CA PHE A 89 -6.02 -5.36 18.45
C PHE A 89 -7.01 -4.33 18.98
N SER A 90 -8.12 -4.10 18.27
CA SER A 90 -9.16 -3.15 18.67
C SER A 90 -10.22 -3.72 19.62
N GLY A 91 -10.14 -5.02 20.00
CA GLY A 91 -11.10 -5.68 20.89
C GLY A 91 -12.51 -5.85 20.31
N ARG A 92 -12.71 -5.61 19.01
CA ARG A 92 -14.01 -5.64 18.34
C ARG A 92 -14.32 -7.03 17.76
N LYS A 93 -14.94 -7.91 18.55
CA LYS A 93 -15.44 -9.22 18.07
C LYS A 93 -16.53 -9.14 16.98
N ALA A 94 -17.23 -8.03 16.84
CA ALA A 94 -18.31 -7.85 15.85
C ALA A 94 -17.85 -7.55 14.42
N ALA A 95 -16.52 -7.51 14.19
CA ALA A 95 -15.96 -6.95 12.95
C ALA A 95 -15.96 -7.90 11.75
N THR A 96 -16.02 -9.23 11.93
CA THR A 96 -15.81 -10.17 10.80
C THR A 96 -16.84 -10.00 9.71
N LYS A 97 -18.13 -9.89 10.05
CA LYS A 97 -19.21 -9.70 9.06
C LYS A 97 -19.05 -8.38 8.32
N SER A 98 -18.80 -7.31 9.05
CA SER A 98 -18.58 -5.96 8.47
C SER A 98 -17.35 -5.93 7.54
N TYR A 99 -16.23 -6.58 7.91
CA TYR A 99 -15.07 -6.68 7.04
C TYR A 99 -15.35 -7.52 5.79
N THR A 100 -16.14 -8.60 5.90
CA THR A 100 -16.49 -9.42 4.73
C THR A 100 -17.36 -8.63 3.75
N GLU A 101 -18.39 -7.95 4.22
CA GLU A 101 -19.24 -7.11 3.39
C GLU A 101 -18.45 -5.99 2.71
N ARG A 102 -17.54 -5.33 3.46
CA ARG A 102 -16.64 -4.33 2.95
C ARG A 102 -15.70 -4.89 1.89
N ALA A 103 -15.04 -6.04 2.14
CA ALA A 103 -14.12 -6.67 1.21
C ALA A 103 -14.82 -7.04 -0.12
N ILE A 104 -16.00 -7.62 -0.07
CA ILE A 104 -16.81 -7.94 -1.25
C ILE A 104 -17.17 -6.67 -2.02
N SER A 105 -17.63 -5.63 -1.32
CA SER A 105 -17.94 -4.34 -1.93
C SER A 105 -16.74 -3.72 -2.63
N LEU A 106 -15.58 -3.70 -1.98
CA LEU A 106 -14.34 -3.15 -2.55
C LEU A 106 -13.86 -3.97 -3.75
N LEU A 107 -13.87 -5.30 -3.68
CA LEU A 107 -13.54 -6.18 -4.81
C LEU A 107 -14.51 -5.96 -5.99
N GLY A 108 -15.80 -5.81 -5.73
CA GLY A 108 -16.79 -5.48 -6.76
C GLY A 108 -16.50 -4.16 -7.47
N ARG A 109 -16.08 -3.12 -6.74
CA ARG A 109 -15.74 -1.80 -7.30
C ARG A 109 -14.55 -1.82 -8.26
N VAL A 110 -13.66 -2.81 -8.14
CA VAL A 110 -12.51 -2.99 -9.05
C VAL A 110 -12.71 -4.12 -10.06
N GLY A 111 -13.98 -4.53 -10.29
CA GLY A 111 -14.34 -5.53 -11.28
C GLY A 111 -14.00 -6.98 -10.90
N LEU A 112 -13.83 -7.27 -9.60
CA LEU A 112 -13.49 -8.60 -9.09
C LEU A 112 -14.63 -9.28 -8.31
N GLY A 113 -15.87 -8.81 -8.47
CA GLY A 113 -17.05 -9.38 -7.78
C GLY A 113 -17.23 -10.87 -8.02
N ASP A 114 -17.02 -11.33 -9.26
CA ASP A 114 -17.14 -12.75 -9.65
C ASP A 114 -15.86 -13.55 -9.40
N ARG A 115 -14.80 -12.90 -8.87
CA ARG A 115 -13.49 -13.49 -8.60
C ARG A 115 -13.18 -13.67 -7.12
N VAL A 116 -14.09 -13.35 -6.23
CA VAL A 116 -13.87 -13.36 -4.77
C VAL A 116 -13.40 -14.70 -4.22
N THR A 117 -13.82 -15.81 -4.82
CA THR A 117 -13.43 -17.19 -4.43
C THR A 117 -12.22 -17.73 -5.18
N HIS A 118 -11.68 -16.99 -6.16
CA HIS A 118 -10.52 -17.41 -6.93
C HIS A 118 -9.24 -17.29 -6.11
N LYS A 119 -8.34 -18.26 -6.27
CA LYS A 119 -6.98 -18.21 -5.71
C LYS A 119 -6.07 -17.37 -6.61
N PRO A 120 -4.94 -16.86 -6.12
CA PRO A 120 -3.99 -16.07 -6.91
C PRO A 120 -3.53 -16.77 -8.21
N SER A 121 -3.40 -18.09 -8.21
CA SER A 121 -3.05 -18.87 -9.41
C SER A 121 -4.12 -18.84 -10.53
N GLN A 122 -5.34 -18.47 -10.21
CA GLN A 122 -6.49 -18.38 -11.13
C GLN A 122 -6.75 -16.93 -11.62
N LEU A 123 -5.91 -15.98 -11.18
CA LEU A 123 -6.06 -14.55 -11.48
C LEU A 123 -4.94 -14.11 -12.43
N SER A 124 -5.27 -13.18 -13.34
CA SER A 124 -4.29 -12.46 -14.15
C SER A 124 -3.38 -11.56 -13.29
N GLY A 125 -2.29 -11.04 -13.85
CA GLY A 125 -1.40 -10.11 -13.17
C GLY A 125 -2.12 -8.87 -12.65
N GLY A 126 -2.94 -8.24 -13.50
CA GLY A 126 -3.73 -7.06 -13.12
C GLY A 126 -4.81 -7.38 -12.08
N GLU A 127 -5.46 -8.54 -12.15
CA GLU A 127 -6.43 -8.97 -11.13
C GLU A 127 -5.73 -9.18 -9.78
N ARG A 128 -4.54 -9.82 -9.76
CA ARG A 128 -3.74 -9.98 -8.53
C ARG A 128 -3.33 -8.63 -7.94
N GLN A 129 -2.95 -7.66 -8.78
CA GLN A 129 -2.59 -6.33 -8.33
C GLN A 129 -3.79 -5.60 -7.74
N ARG A 130 -4.97 -5.68 -8.37
CA ARG A 130 -6.20 -5.12 -7.81
C ARG A 130 -6.55 -5.76 -6.46
N VAL A 131 -6.41 -7.09 -6.31
CA VAL A 131 -6.57 -7.75 -4.98
C VAL A 131 -5.58 -7.19 -3.96
N ALA A 132 -4.30 -7.01 -4.32
CA ALA A 132 -3.28 -6.48 -3.42
C ALA A 132 -3.58 -5.04 -2.98
N ILE A 133 -4.09 -4.19 -3.88
CA ILE A 133 -4.52 -2.81 -3.56
C ILE A 133 -5.73 -2.86 -2.61
N ILE A 134 -6.73 -3.66 -2.90
CA ILE A 134 -7.91 -3.76 -2.02
C ILE A 134 -7.55 -4.32 -0.64
N ARG A 135 -6.62 -5.27 -0.58
CA ARG A 135 -6.05 -5.75 0.69
C ARG A 135 -5.40 -4.60 1.48
N ALA A 136 -4.63 -3.75 0.81
CA ALA A 136 -4.01 -2.60 1.44
C ALA A 136 -5.04 -1.60 2.02
N LEU A 137 -6.24 -1.53 1.43
CA LEU A 137 -7.28 -0.56 1.78
C LEU A 137 -8.30 -1.07 2.82
N ILE A 138 -8.28 -2.34 3.20
CA ILE A 138 -9.35 -2.94 4.01
C ILE A 138 -9.54 -2.24 5.38
N ASN A 139 -8.47 -1.76 5.98
CA ASN A 139 -8.48 -1.05 7.25
C ASN A 139 -8.69 0.47 7.14
N ASN A 140 -8.96 1.03 5.97
CA ASN A 140 -8.97 2.48 5.72
C ASN A 140 -7.66 3.16 6.16
N PRO A 141 -6.51 2.74 5.66
CA PRO A 141 -5.25 3.34 6.06
C PRO A 141 -5.23 4.82 5.64
N GLU A 142 -4.48 5.65 6.35
CA GLU A 142 -4.29 7.05 5.98
C GLU A 142 -3.20 7.23 4.94
N VAL A 143 -2.24 6.30 4.90
CA VAL A 143 -1.10 6.33 3.99
C VAL A 143 -1.06 5.04 3.17
N LEU A 144 -0.97 5.16 1.86
CA LEU A 144 -0.74 4.07 0.93
C LEU A 144 0.71 4.13 0.42
N LEU A 145 1.47 3.08 0.68
CA LEU A 145 2.86 2.92 0.27
C LEU A 145 2.93 1.93 -0.89
N CYS A 146 3.33 2.40 -2.06
CA CYS A 146 3.37 1.61 -3.29
C CYS A 146 4.82 1.45 -3.76
N ASP A 147 5.31 0.22 -3.80
CA ASP A 147 6.61 -0.11 -4.37
C ASP A 147 6.42 -0.69 -5.77
N GLU A 148 6.79 0.07 -6.80
CA GLU A 148 6.68 -0.30 -8.21
C GLU A 148 5.32 -0.97 -8.56
N PRO A 149 4.16 -0.30 -8.29
CA PRO A 149 2.85 -0.95 -8.32
C PRO A 149 2.43 -1.47 -9.70
N THR A 150 3.12 -1.08 -10.76
CA THR A 150 2.84 -1.46 -12.15
C THR A 150 3.99 -2.21 -12.83
N GLY A 151 5.12 -2.41 -12.14
CA GLY A 151 6.35 -2.92 -12.71
C GLY A 151 6.28 -4.32 -13.37
N ASN A 152 5.27 -5.12 -13.04
CA ASN A 152 5.04 -6.46 -13.60
C ASN A 152 3.76 -6.55 -14.46
N LEU A 153 3.24 -5.42 -14.93
CA LEU A 153 2.02 -5.35 -15.72
C LEU A 153 2.30 -4.84 -17.13
N ASP A 154 1.45 -5.21 -18.07
CA ASP A 154 1.44 -4.56 -19.36
C ASP A 154 0.99 -3.10 -19.24
N THR A 155 1.34 -2.27 -20.22
CA THR A 155 1.12 -0.82 -20.19
C THR A 155 -0.35 -0.46 -19.93
N LYS A 156 -1.30 -1.15 -20.59
CA LYS A 156 -2.73 -0.86 -20.42
C LYS A 156 -3.20 -1.15 -19.01
N THR A 157 -2.89 -2.34 -18.50
CA THR A 157 -3.24 -2.76 -17.14
C THR A 157 -2.54 -1.87 -16.11
N GLY A 158 -1.30 -1.47 -16.37
CA GLY A 158 -0.55 -0.52 -15.55
C GLY A 158 -1.28 0.81 -15.39
N HIS A 159 -1.75 1.39 -16.50
CA HIS A 159 -2.56 2.63 -16.45
C HIS A 159 -3.84 2.47 -15.64
N GLU A 160 -4.59 1.37 -15.81
CA GLU A 160 -5.80 1.11 -15.02
C GLU A 160 -5.51 1.04 -13.51
N ILE A 161 -4.37 0.47 -13.12
CA ILE A 161 -3.92 0.41 -11.72
C ILE A 161 -3.56 1.81 -11.18
N LEU A 162 -2.88 2.62 -11.97
CA LEU A 162 -2.52 3.99 -11.57
C LEU A 162 -3.77 4.86 -11.42
N GLU A 163 -4.71 4.80 -12.37
CA GLU A 163 -5.99 5.49 -12.25
C GLU A 163 -6.74 5.10 -10.97
N LEU A 164 -6.72 3.80 -10.62
CA LEU A 164 -7.31 3.35 -9.36
C LEU A 164 -6.64 4.03 -8.16
N ILE A 165 -5.30 4.09 -8.12
CA ILE A 165 -4.55 4.72 -7.02
C ILE A 165 -4.82 6.24 -6.97
N TRP A 166 -4.83 6.94 -8.12
CA TRP A 166 -5.16 8.38 -8.19
C TRP A 166 -6.58 8.68 -7.70
N ASN A 167 -7.54 7.84 -8.09
CA ASN A 167 -8.92 7.96 -7.64
C ASN A 167 -9.06 7.77 -6.12
N LEU A 168 -8.23 6.96 -5.49
CA LEU A 168 -8.22 6.83 -4.02
C LEU A 168 -7.76 8.11 -3.34
N ASN A 169 -6.75 8.78 -3.86
CA ASN A 169 -6.31 10.07 -3.33
C ASN A 169 -7.42 11.12 -3.45
N THR A 170 -7.98 11.29 -4.65
CA THR A 170 -8.98 12.35 -4.91
C THR A 170 -10.28 12.12 -4.16
N THR A 171 -10.74 10.87 -4.01
CA THR A 171 -12.04 10.57 -3.38
C THR A 171 -11.97 10.39 -1.87
N LEU A 172 -10.83 9.93 -1.35
CA LEU A 172 -10.66 9.58 0.07
C LEU A 172 -9.63 10.47 0.78
N ASN A 173 -9.05 11.46 0.11
CA ASN A 173 -7.93 12.27 0.60
C ASN A 173 -6.77 11.40 1.11
N GLN A 174 -6.50 10.29 0.41
CA GLN A 174 -5.48 9.32 0.76
C GLN A 174 -4.09 9.90 0.52
N THR A 175 -3.21 9.84 1.50
CA THR A 175 -1.78 10.11 1.27
C THR A 175 -1.17 8.94 0.51
N VAL A 176 -0.46 9.20 -0.58
CA VAL A 176 0.12 8.16 -1.43
C VAL A 176 1.61 8.41 -1.62
N VAL A 177 2.41 7.41 -1.34
CA VAL A 177 3.86 7.42 -1.64
C VAL A 177 4.14 6.30 -2.63
N ILE A 178 4.61 6.67 -3.82
CA ILE A 178 4.91 5.71 -4.89
C ILE A 178 6.40 5.71 -5.15
N VAL A 179 7.03 4.56 -5.02
CA VAL A 179 8.37 4.30 -5.53
C VAL A 179 8.24 3.83 -6.97
N THR A 180 8.93 4.47 -7.88
CA THR A 180 8.95 4.08 -9.29
C THR A 180 10.23 4.53 -10.00
N HIS A 181 10.54 3.86 -11.11
CA HIS A 181 11.54 4.32 -12.09
C HIS A 181 10.88 4.93 -13.34
N ASP A 182 9.54 4.92 -13.40
CA ASP A 182 8.76 5.48 -14.51
C ASP A 182 8.50 6.97 -14.28
N GLU A 183 9.05 7.81 -15.15
CA GLU A 183 8.89 9.26 -15.08
C GLU A 183 7.45 9.72 -15.42
N GLU A 184 6.69 8.94 -16.18
CA GLU A 184 5.28 9.27 -16.46
C GLU A 184 4.44 9.18 -15.19
N ILE A 185 4.70 8.16 -14.35
CA ILE A 185 4.05 8.05 -13.03
C ILE A 185 4.44 9.25 -12.14
N ALA A 186 5.72 9.64 -12.18
CA ALA A 186 6.20 10.75 -11.38
C ALA A 186 5.57 12.09 -11.78
N LYS A 187 5.22 12.31 -13.05
CA LYS A 187 4.55 13.53 -13.51
C LYS A 187 3.15 13.74 -12.93
N HIS A 188 2.48 12.67 -12.52
CA HIS A 188 1.15 12.74 -11.89
C HIS A 188 1.21 12.98 -10.37
N ALA A 189 2.39 12.90 -9.77
CA ALA A 189 2.56 13.19 -8.36
C ALA A 189 2.62 14.71 -8.12
N GLY A 190 2.08 15.14 -6.98
CA GLY A 190 2.17 16.53 -6.54
C GLY A 190 3.61 16.95 -6.21
N ARG A 191 4.45 15.97 -5.84
CA ARG A 191 5.88 16.19 -5.56
C ARG A 191 6.71 14.96 -5.95
N VAL A 192 7.89 15.22 -6.50
CA VAL A 192 8.86 14.19 -6.87
C VAL A 192 10.10 14.31 -5.97
N ILE A 193 10.48 13.20 -5.37
CA ILE A 193 11.71 13.06 -4.57
C ILE A 193 12.66 12.18 -5.36
N ARG A 194 13.85 12.72 -5.66
CA ARG A 194 14.89 11.98 -6.39
C ARG A 194 15.90 11.40 -5.41
N ILE A 195 16.17 10.09 -5.54
CA ILE A 195 17.20 9.41 -4.75
C ILE A 195 18.35 8.99 -5.68
N VAL A 196 19.56 9.36 -5.29
CA VAL A 196 20.80 8.93 -5.95
C VAL A 196 21.77 8.47 -4.87
N ASP A 197 22.28 7.25 -5.01
CA ASP A 197 23.25 6.64 -4.08
C ASP A 197 22.87 6.76 -2.58
N GLY A 198 21.58 6.53 -2.29
CA GLY A 198 21.04 6.59 -0.93
C GLY A 198 20.78 8.00 -0.39
N CYS A 199 21.03 9.05 -1.18
CA CYS A 199 20.81 10.44 -0.79
C CYS A 199 19.61 11.04 -1.53
N ILE A 200 18.79 11.81 -0.81
CA ILE A 200 17.72 12.61 -1.41
C ILE A 200 18.35 13.84 -2.06
N LEU A 201 18.07 14.03 -3.33
CA LEU A 201 18.37 15.27 -4.05
C LEU A 201 17.12 16.15 -4.04
N GLU A 202 17.28 17.37 -3.57
CA GLU A 202 16.24 18.41 -3.63
C GLU A 202 16.18 19.06 -5.02
#